data_ecd559cc0db733f3b3dbe98f4e67e3ee
#
_entry.id   ecd559cc0db733f3b3dbe98f4e67e3ee
#
_cell.length_a   1.000
_cell.length_b   1.000
_cell.length_c   1.000
_cell.angle_alpha   90.00
_cell.angle_beta   90.00
_cell.angle_gamma   90.00
#
_symmetry.space_group_name_H-M   'P 1'
#
loop_
_entity.id
_entity.type
_entity.pdbx_description
1 polymer ?
#
loop_
_entity_poly.entity_id
_entity_poly.type
_entity_poly.pdbx_seq_one_letter_code
_entity_poly.pdbx_strand_id
1 'polypeptide(L)'
;MAAASPMEASSSRWNEQHGWRVAVLEDDRQLRDDILVPGLRQFGFQAVGLGRAAELYRCMLEDRFDLAVLDLGLPDEDGISVARHLRQCSDIGIVVLTGSRAEHEEIRALTAGADIYLRKPAGVALLAASLRSVGRRLRIASRPVAVPHDEAVDGTLSGAWRLVTDDWNLVAPGGAVIALSASERCLLRQLLEADGEAVARDSLIAGLHGDEPDYDPHRLEMLIYRLRRKAREQGMPVLPLVTVRGSGYAFIARSSVP
;
A
#
# COMPACT_ATOMS: atom_id res chain seq x y z
N MET A 1 22.87 -29.49 4.46
CA MET A 1 21.42 -29.39 4.74
C MET A 1 21.24 -28.28 5.77
N ALA A 2 20.99 -27.08 5.33
CA ALA A 2 20.69 -25.93 6.18
C ALA A 2 19.15 -25.79 6.25
N ALA A 3 18.62 -25.86 7.46
CA ALA A 3 17.21 -25.74 7.73
C ALA A 3 16.80 -24.27 7.51
N ALA A 4 15.81 -24.03 6.67
CA ALA A 4 15.20 -22.73 6.48
C ALA A 4 14.58 -22.24 7.80
N SER A 5 14.83 -20.97 8.13
CA SER A 5 14.35 -20.34 9.35
C SER A 5 12.81 -20.28 9.38
N PRO A 6 12.17 -20.51 10.53
CA PRO A 6 10.71 -20.63 10.64
C PRO A 6 9.94 -19.30 10.45
N MET A 7 10.58 -18.17 10.25
CA MET A 7 9.95 -16.84 10.18
C MET A 7 9.48 -16.41 8.78
N GLU A 8 10.06 -16.95 7.71
CA GLU A 8 9.64 -16.63 6.33
C GLU A 8 8.33 -17.31 5.90
N ALA A 9 7.92 -18.34 6.64
CA ALA A 9 6.67 -19.08 6.40
C ALA A 9 5.43 -18.40 7.02
N SER A 10 5.60 -17.32 7.78
CA SER A 10 4.52 -16.77 8.60
C SER A 10 3.51 -15.91 7.80
N SER A 11 3.96 -15.00 6.94
CA SER A 11 3.04 -14.09 6.23
C SER A 11 2.24 -14.75 5.11
N SER A 12 2.83 -15.71 4.39
CA SER A 12 2.10 -16.43 3.34
C SER A 12 1.14 -17.49 3.90
N ARG A 13 1.46 -18.10 5.05
CA ARG A 13 0.56 -19.05 5.74
C ARG A 13 -0.61 -18.37 6.44
N TRP A 14 -0.45 -17.11 6.89
CA TRP A 14 -1.54 -16.35 7.51
C TRP A 14 -2.73 -16.17 6.56
N ASN A 15 -2.47 -15.82 5.29
CA ASN A 15 -3.51 -15.61 4.29
C ASN A 15 -4.19 -16.90 3.78
N GLU A 16 -3.52 -18.05 3.90
CA GLU A 16 -4.12 -19.34 3.54
C GLU A 16 -5.11 -19.85 4.59
N GLN A 17 -4.90 -19.51 5.86
CA GLN A 17 -5.74 -19.96 6.97
C GLN A 17 -6.82 -18.95 7.37
N HIS A 18 -6.65 -17.64 7.10
CA HIS A 18 -7.53 -16.58 7.64
C HIS A 18 -8.35 -15.82 6.59
N GLY A 19 -8.21 -16.13 5.30
CA GLY A 19 -8.93 -15.41 4.22
C GLY A 19 -8.37 -14.00 4.00
N TRP A 20 -8.67 -13.42 2.83
CA TRP A 20 -8.22 -12.08 2.46
C TRP A 20 -9.07 -11.01 3.14
N ARG A 21 -8.42 -9.97 3.62
CA ARG A 21 -9.08 -8.82 4.24
C ARG A 21 -9.51 -7.82 3.17
N VAL A 22 -10.82 -7.54 3.11
CA VAL A 22 -11.43 -6.72 2.06
C VAL A 22 -12.11 -5.52 2.70
N ALA A 23 -11.71 -4.31 2.31
CA ALA A 23 -12.47 -3.09 2.56
C ALA A 23 -13.57 -2.95 1.51
N VAL A 24 -14.81 -2.76 1.91
CA VAL A 24 -15.96 -2.52 1.03
C VAL A 24 -16.45 -1.10 1.25
N LEU A 25 -16.04 -0.19 0.33
CA LEU A 25 -16.46 1.21 0.34
C LEU A 25 -17.71 1.36 -0.52
N GLU A 26 -18.80 1.61 0.13
CA GLU A 26 -20.12 1.73 -0.47
C GLU A 26 -20.97 2.62 0.44
N ASP A 27 -21.53 3.70 -0.07
CA ASP A 27 -22.35 4.63 0.70
C ASP A 27 -23.78 4.10 0.90
N ASP A 28 -24.31 3.32 -0.04
CA ASP A 28 -25.57 2.62 0.15
C ASP A 28 -25.42 1.55 1.23
N ARG A 29 -25.96 1.88 2.42
CA ARG A 29 -25.91 1.03 3.59
C ARG A 29 -26.55 -0.34 3.36
N GLN A 30 -27.67 -0.38 2.65
CA GLN A 30 -28.39 -1.65 2.41
C GLN A 30 -27.57 -2.54 1.47
N LEU A 31 -27.04 -2.01 0.38
CA LEU A 31 -26.17 -2.74 -0.52
C LEU A 31 -24.90 -3.23 0.20
N ARG A 32 -24.28 -2.36 0.99
CA ARG A 32 -23.06 -2.66 1.72
C ARG A 32 -23.25 -3.74 2.79
N ASP A 33 -24.18 -3.48 3.75
CA ASP A 33 -24.28 -4.24 5.01
C ASP A 33 -25.16 -5.50 4.87
N ASP A 34 -26.15 -5.49 3.96
CA ASP A 34 -27.07 -6.61 3.78
C ASP A 34 -26.68 -7.54 2.63
N ILE A 35 -25.89 -7.07 1.67
CA ILE A 35 -25.57 -7.82 0.44
C ILE A 35 -24.06 -8.07 0.30
N LEU A 36 -23.25 -7.00 0.15
CA LEU A 36 -21.84 -7.15 -0.23
C LEU A 36 -21.00 -7.76 0.90
N VAL A 37 -21.06 -7.19 2.10
CA VAL A 37 -20.25 -7.66 3.23
C VAL A 37 -20.61 -9.09 3.62
N PRO A 38 -21.88 -9.45 3.90
CA PRO A 38 -22.23 -10.82 4.25
C PRO A 38 -21.98 -11.79 3.10
N GLY A 39 -22.26 -11.38 1.86
CA GLY A 39 -22.01 -12.22 0.70
C GLY A 39 -20.51 -12.53 0.51
N LEU A 40 -19.62 -11.55 0.62
CA LEU A 40 -18.18 -11.78 0.54
C LEU A 40 -17.67 -12.66 1.69
N ARG A 41 -18.23 -12.52 2.90
CA ARG A 41 -17.90 -13.39 4.03
C ARG A 41 -18.27 -14.86 3.77
N GLN A 42 -19.39 -15.12 3.09
CA GLN A 42 -19.76 -16.49 2.65
C GLN A 42 -18.75 -17.06 1.65
N PHE A 43 -18.08 -16.22 0.87
CA PHE A 43 -16.99 -16.62 -0.03
C PHE A 43 -15.62 -16.70 0.67
N GLY A 44 -15.54 -16.58 2.00
CA GLY A 44 -14.32 -16.75 2.78
C GLY A 44 -13.43 -15.50 2.90
N PHE A 45 -13.95 -14.32 2.56
CA PHE A 45 -13.25 -13.04 2.79
C PHE A 45 -13.54 -12.49 4.18
N GLN A 46 -12.58 -11.76 4.75
CA GLN A 46 -12.79 -10.93 5.93
C GLN A 46 -13.22 -9.52 5.49
N ALA A 47 -14.50 -9.38 5.13
CA ALA A 47 -15.03 -8.13 4.60
C ALA A 47 -15.42 -7.15 5.71
N VAL A 48 -15.02 -5.88 5.56
CA VAL A 48 -15.35 -4.75 6.43
C VAL A 48 -16.05 -3.70 5.60
N GLY A 49 -17.29 -3.34 5.99
CA GLY A 49 -18.07 -2.30 5.32
C GLY A 49 -17.71 -0.91 5.83
N LEU A 50 -17.53 0.04 4.91
CA LEU A 50 -17.18 1.43 5.17
C LEU A 50 -18.04 2.32 4.27
N GLY A 51 -18.62 3.38 4.83
CA GLY A 51 -19.52 4.28 4.10
C GLY A 51 -18.84 5.50 3.50
N ARG A 52 -17.56 5.74 3.85
CA ARG A 52 -16.82 6.95 3.50
C ARG A 52 -15.34 6.66 3.32
N ALA A 53 -14.68 7.44 2.48
CA ALA A 53 -13.23 7.36 2.28
C ALA A 53 -12.46 7.65 3.59
N ALA A 54 -12.90 8.64 4.38
CA ALA A 54 -12.31 8.97 5.68
C ALA A 54 -12.31 7.79 6.67
N GLU A 55 -13.35 6.94 6.63
CA GLU A 55 -13.41 5.71 7.44
C GLU A 55 -12.34 4.71 6.99
N LEU A 56 -12.17 4.52 5.67
CA LEU A 56 -11.13 3.67 5.12
C LEU A 56 -9.75 4.12 5.60
N TYR A 57 -9.43 5.39 5.44
CA TYR A 57 -8.12 5.94 5.81
C TYR A 57 -7.82 5.73 7.29
N ARG A 58 -8.81 5.96 8.16
CA ARG A 58 -8.67 5.70 9.59
C ARG A 58 -8.44 4.22 9.90
N CYS A 59 -9.25 3.32 9.32
CA CYS A 59 -9.08 1.88 9.51
C CYS A 59 -7.72 1.38 9.01
N MET A 60 -7.21 1.96 7.94
CA MET A 60 -5.90 1.60 7.39
C MET A 60 -4.71 2.04 8.28
N LEU A 61 -4.91 2.89 9.27
CA LEU A 61 -3.89 3.20 10.30
C LEU A 61 -3.71 2.03 11.27
N GLU A 62 -4.80 1.33 11.58
CA GLU A 62 -4.81 0.26 12.59
C GLU A 62 -4.68 -1.13 11.95
N ASP A 63 -5.29 -1.29 10.80
CA ASP A 63 -5.47 -2.56 10.10
C ASP A 63 -4.90 -2.56 8.68
N ARG A 64 -4.57 -3.75 8.18
CA ARG A 64 -4.20 -3.96 6.77
C ARG A 64 -5.39 -4.53 6.01
N PHE A 65 -5.60 -4.01 4.81
CA PHE A 65 -6.47 -4.61 3.82
C PHE A 65 -5.63 -5.13 2.65
N ASP A 66 -5.96 -6.32 2.18
CA ASP A 66 -5.33 -6.91 0.99
C ASP A 66 -6.01 -6.42 -0.29
N LEU A 67 -7.33 -6.18 -0.19
CA LEU A 67 -8.21 -5.84 -1.30
C LEU A 67 -9.19 -4.74 -0.90
N ALA A 68 -9.62 -3.94 -1.87
CA ALA A 68 -10.69 -2.97 -1.73
C ALA A 68 -11.75 -3.17 -2.81
N VAL A 69 -13.01 -3.12 -2.43
CA VAL A 69 -14.15 -2.87 -3.32
C VAL A 69 -14.50 -1.41 -3.16
N LEU A 70 -14.60 -0.68 -4.25
CA LEU A 70 -14.73 0.77 -4.23
C LEU A 70 -15.88 1.23 -5.12
N ASP A 71 -16.92 1.83 -4.54
CA ASP A 71 -17.85 2.64 -5.30
C ASP A 71 -17.22 4.00 -5.64
N LEU A 72 -17.57 4.53 -6.80
CA LEU A 72 -17.11 5.86 -7.24
C LEU A 72 -17.94 6.99 -6.62
N GLY A 73 -19.20 6.72 -6.25
CA GLY A 73 -20.14 7.70 -5.73
C GLY A 73 -20.08 7.90 -4.21
N LEU A 74 -18.91 8.03 -3.61
CA LEU A 74 -18.79 8.25 -2.17
C LEU A 74 -19.17 9.69 -1.79
N PRO A 75 -19.70 9.91 -0.56
CA PRO A 75 -20.23 11.23 -0.16
C PRO A 75 -19.17 12.27 0.21
N ASP A 76 -17.95 11.85 0.49
CA ASP A 76 -16.87 12.69 1.02
C ASP A 76 -15.67 12.84 0.07
N GLU A 77 -15.45 11.91 -0.86
CA GLU A 77 -14.34 11.98 -1.81
C GLU A 77 -14.72 11.25 -3.11
N ASP A 78 -14.27 11.74 -4.27
CA ASP A 78 -14.43 11.04 -5.55
C ASP A 78 -13.70 9.68 -5.50
N GLY A 79 -14.41 8.60 -5.79
CA GLY A 79 -13.85 7.25 -5.72
C GLY A 79 -12.65 7.01 -6.65
N ILE A 80 -12.54 7.76 -7.76
CA ILE A 80 -11.36 7.73 -8.63
C ILE A 80 -10.15 8.31 -7.91
N SER A 81 -10.33 9.38 -7.13
CA SER A 81 -9.29 9.96 -6.28
C SER A 81 -8.87 8.98 -5.18
N VAL A 82 -9.85 8.30 -4.56
CA VAL A 82 -9.56 7.22 -3.58
C VAL A 82 -8.75 6.09 -4.21
N ALA A 83 -9.13 5.62 -5.41
CA ALA A 83 -8.40 4.56 -6.13
C ALA A 83 -6.94 4.97 -6.39
N ARG A 84 -6.74 6.18 -6.89
CA ARG A 84 -5.40 6.74 -7.14
C ARG A 84 -4.61 6.82 -5.85
N HIS A 85 -5.21 7.32 -4.79
CA HIS A 85 -4.57 7.40 -3.49
C HIS A 85 -4.16 6.03 -2.93
N LEU A 86 -5.06 5.06 -2.96
CA LEU A 86 -4.75 3.69 -2.53
C LEU A 86 -3.58 3.12 -3.33
N ARG A 87 -3.54 3.33 -4.64
CA ARG A 87 -2.46 2.85 -5.50
C ARG A 87 -1.12 3.52 -5.18
N GLN A 88 -1.13 4.80 -4.85
CA GLN A 88 0.07 5.53 -4.46
C GLN A 88 0.62 5.08 -3.10
N CYS A 89 -0.26 4.76 -2.14
CA CYS A 89 0.11 4.47 -0.76
C CYS A 89 0.22 2.99 -0.42
N SER A 90 -0.19 2.07 -1.30
CA SER A 90 -0.27 0.64 -0.99
C SER A 90 -0.31 -0.23 -2.23
N ASP A 91 0.02 -1.52 -2.04
CA ASP A 91 -0.13 -2.56 -3.04
C ASP A 91 -1.50 -3.26 -2.97
N ILE A 92 -2.50 -2.60 -2.36
CA ILE A 92 -3.86 -3.14 -2.21
C ILE A 92 -4.48 -3.40 -3.58
N GLY A 93 -5.15 -4.54 -3.75
CA GLY A 93 -5.91 -4.81 -4.96
C GLY A 93 -7.21 -4.03 -4.98
N ILE A 94 -7.51 -3.32 -6.07
CA ILE A 94 -8.64 -2.41 -6.18
C ILE A 94 -9.63 -2.93 -7.21
N VAL A 95 -10.85 -3.27 -6.78
CA VAL A 95 -11.98 -3.62 -7.65
C VAL A 95 -13.02 -2.51 -7.54
N VAL A 96 -13.23 -1.75 -8.60
CA VAL A 96 -14.29 -0.75 -8.66
C VAL A 96 -15.62 -1.46 -8.93
N LEU A 97 -16.66 -1.08 -8.18
CA LEU A 97 -18.04 -1.56 -8.33
C LEU A 97 -18.96 -0.35 -8.29
N THR A 98 -19.44 0.12 -9.44
CA THR A 98 -20.21 1.38 -9.56
C THR A 98 -21.42 1.26 -10.44
N GLY A 99 -22.42 2.11 -10.18
CA GLY A 99 -23.62 2.25 -11.01
C GLY A 99 -23.41 3.05 -12.31
N SER A 100 -22.27 3.71 -12.44
CA SER A 100 -21.98 4.50 -13.65
C SER A 100 -21.84 3.60 -14.88
N ARG A 101 -22.39 4.10 -16.00
CA ARG A 101 -22.31 3.47 -17.33
C ARG A 101 -21.40 4.23 -18.29
N ALA A 102 -20.79 5.30 -17.82
CA ALA A 102 -19.97 6.15 -18.65
C ALA A 102 -18.61 5.48 -18.94
N GLU A 103 -18.31 5.21 -20.19
CA GLU A 103 -17.04 4.57 -20.62
C GLU A 103 -15.82 5.38 -20.17
N HIS A 104 -15.92 6.70 -20.17
CA HIS A 104 -14.83 7.55 -19.74
C HIS A 104 -14.48 7.37 -18.24
N GLU A 105 -15.45 7.03 -17.38
CA GLU A 105 -15.19 6.75 -15.97
C GLU A 105 -14.48 5.41 -15.77
N GLU A 106 -14.81 4.40 -16.58
CA GLU A 106 -14.10 3.14 -16.58
C GLU A 106 -12.62 3.34 -16.94
N ILE A 107 -12.35 4.10 -18.00
CA ILE A 107 -10.97 4.44 -18.41
C ILE A 107 -10.25 5.22 -17.30
N ARG A 108 -10.89 6.23 -16.71
CA ARG A 108 -10.31 7.02 -15.61
C ARG A 108 -10.01 6.17 -14.38
N ALA A 109 -10.92 5.26 -13.97
CA ALA A 109 -10.73 4.39 -12.82
C ALA A 109 -9.56 3.43 -13.04
N LEU A 110 -9.47 2.79 -14.21
CA LEU A 110 -8.35 1.90 -14.55
C LEU A 110 -7.03 2.66 -14.63
N THR A 111 -7.02 3.85 -15.21
CA THR A 111 -5.82 4.72 -15.26
C THR A 111 -5.41 5.19 -13.86
N ALA A 112 -6.37 5.43 -12.96
CA ALA A 112 -6.10 5.79 -11.57
C ALA A 112 -5.54 4.63 -10.73
N GLY A 113 -5.54 3.39 -11.26
CA GLY A 113 -4.93 2.23 -10.62
C GLY A 113 -5.90 1.16 -10.15
N ALA A 114 -7.19 1.20 -10.57
CA ALA A 114 -8.08 0.06 -10.37
C ALA A 114 -7.58 -1.16 -11.16
N ASP A 115 -7.65 -2.35 -10.55
CA ASP A 115 -7.28 -3.62 -11.19
C ASP A 115 -8.41 -4.19 -12.04
N ILE A 116 -9.65 -3.97 -11.61
CA ILE A 116 -10.87 -4.43 -12.28
C ILE A 116 -11.97 -3.38 -12.09
N TYR A 117 -12.77 -3.19 -13.13
CA TYR A 117 -13.97 -2.35 -13.10
C TYR A 117 -15.20 -3.22 -13.34
N LEU A 118 -16.17 -3.16 -12.43
CA LEU A 118 -17.45 -3.86 -12.49
C LEU A 118 -18.61 -2.86 -12.43
N ARG A 119 -19.64 -3.13 -13.23
CA ARG A 119 -20.86 -2.31 -13.24
C ARG A 119 -21.94 -2.93 -12.38
N LYS A 120 -22.62 -2.10 -11.58
CA LYS A 120 -23.83 -2.52 -10.84
C LYS A 120 -25.01 -2.70 -11.82
N PRO A 121 -25.85 -3.72 -11.64
CA PRO A 121 -25.78 -4.75 -10.62
C PRO A 121 -24.75 -5.86 -10.97
N ALA A 122 -23.81 -6.14 -10.10
CA ALA A 122 -22.92 -7.28 -10.22
C ALA A 122 -23.21 -8.30 -9.10
N GLY A 123 -23.31 -9.55 -9.47
CA GLY A 123 -23.52 -10.61 -8.49
C GLY A 123 -22.30 -10.76 -7.55
N VAL A 124 -22.55 -11.06 -6.28
CA VAL A 124 -21.48 -11.25 -5.28
C VAL A 124 -20.48 -12.34 -5.69
N ALA A 125 -20.94 -13.37 -6.39
CA ALA A 125 -20.07 -14.44 -6.90
C ALA A 125 -19.04 -13.93 -7.93
N LEU A 126 -19.46 -13.02 -8.84
CA LEU A 126 -18.56 -12.38 -9.81
C LEU A 126 -17.56 -11.48 -9.11
N LEU A 127 -18.03 -10.68 -8.14
CA LEU A 127 -17.18 -9.81 -7.32
C LEU A 127 -16.13 -10.64 -6.56
N ALA A 128 -16.55 -11.73 -5.92
CA ALA A 128 -15.65 -12.64 -5.20
C ALA A 128 -14.60 -13.29 -6.12
N ALA A 129 -15.00 -13.71 -7.34
CA ALA A 129 -14.08 -14.26 -8.33
C ALA A 129 -13.05 -13.20 -8.80
N SER A 130 -13.49 -11.96 -9.01
CA SER A 130 -12.66 -10.82 -9.38
C SER A 130 -11.63 -10.51 -8.29
N LEU A 131 -12.06 -10.41 -7.04
CA LEU A 131 -11.18 -10.20 -5.88
C LEU A 131 -10.14 -11.31 -5.74
N ARG A 132 -10.53 -12.58 -5.91
CA ARG A 132 -9.58 -13.71 -5.89
C ARG A 132 -8.56 -13.62 -7.03
N SER A 133 -8.98 -13.19 -8.21
CA SER A 133 -8.08 -13.02 -9.36
C SER A 133 -7.03 -11.96 -9.10
N VAL A 134 -7.44 -10.79 -8.59
CA VAL A 134 -6.54 -9.71 -8.19
C VAL A 134 -5.58 -10.17 -7.11
N GLY A 135 -6.10 -10.76 -6.03
CA GLY A 135 -5.30 -11.19 -4.91
C GLY A 135 -4.24 -12.26 -5.28
N ARG A 136 -4.53 -13.20 -6.16
CA ARG A 136 -3.52 -14.15 -6.65
C ARG A 136 -2.36 -13.45 -7.34
N ARG A 137 -2.64 -12.42 -8.15
CA ARG A 137 -1.59 -11.61 -8.84
C ARG A 137 -0.69 -10.90 -7.83
N LEU A 138 -1.29 -10.30 -6.80
CA LEU A 138 -0.55 -9.62 -5.73
C LEU A 138 0.37 -10.59 -4.97
N ARG A 139 -0.10 -11.80 -4.67
CA ARG A 139 0.73 -12.84 -4.00
C ARG A 139 1.90 -13.31 -4.86
N ILE A 140 1.73 -13.37 -6.17
CA ILE A 140 2.83 -13.73 -7.09
C ILE A 140 3.85 -12.60 -7.14
N ALA A 141 3.41 -11.34 -7.18
CA ALA A 141 4.28 -10.17 -7.17
C ALA A 141 5.03 -9.99 -5.83
N SER A 142 4.43 -10.44 -4.72
CA SER A 142 5.02 -10.36 -3.37
C SER A 142 5.94 -11.54 -3.02
N ARG A 143 6.08 -12.57 -3.88
CA ARG A 143 7.11 -13.59 -3.69
C ARG A 143 8.47 -12.93 -3.88
N PRO A 144 9.39 -13.06 -2.90
CA PRO A 144 10.78 -12.65 -3.14
C PRO A 144 11.23 -13.37 -4.40
N VAL A 145 11.53 -12.63 -5.45
CA VAL A 145 12.36 -13.16 -6.53
C VAL A 145 13.65 -13.51 -5.82
N ALA A 146 13.97 -14.81 -5.72
CA ALA A 146 15.31 -15.22 -5.35
C ALA A 146 16.23 -14.60 -6.39
N VAL A 147 16.81 -13.47 -6.03
CA VAL A 147 17.87 -12.85 -6.85
C VAL A 147 18.97 -13.89 -6.88
N PRO A 148 19.39 -14.41 -8.05
CA PRO A 148 20.55 -15.26 -8.12
C PRO A 148 21.69 -14.50 -7.45
N HIS A 149 22.37 -15.13 -6.50
CA HIS A 149 23.58 -14.62 -5.86
C HIS A 149 24.75 -14.67 -6.87
N ASP A 150 24.66 -13.95 -7.97
CA ASP A 150 25.72 -13.90 -8.96
C ASP A 150 25.98 -12.46 -9.44
N GLU A 151 26.19 -11.59 -8.48
CA GLU A 151 27.11 -10.46 -8.59
C GLU A 151 27.59 -10.18 -7.16
N ALA A 152 28.78 -10.67 -6.88
CA ALA A 152 29.56 -10.30 -5.71
C ALA A 152 29.81 -8.79 -5.78
N VAL A 153 28.92 -8.01 -5.17
CA VAL A 153 29.22 -6.61 -4.88
C VAL A 153 30.24 -6.63 -3.75
N ASP A 154 31.41 -6.18 -4.13
CA ASP A 154 32.61 -5.94 -3.37
C ASP A 154 32.33 -5.64 -1.89
N GLY A 155 32.97 -6.43 -1.02
CA GLY A 155 32.69 -6.49 0.42
C GLY A 155 33.12 -5.27 1.21
N THR A 156 32.37 -4.18 1.08
CA THR A 156 32.28 -3.15 2.11
C THR A 156 30.86 -3.09 2.60
N LEU A 157 30.60 -3.76 3.75
CA LEU A 157 29.38 -3.59 4.55
C LEU A 157 29.30 -2.10 4.95
N SER A 158 28.79 -1.28 4.06
CA SER A 158 28.48 0.11 4.36
C SER A 158 27.36 0.11 5.40
N GLY A 159 27.63 0.56 6.61
CA GLY A 159 26.67 0.67 7.70
C GLY A 159 25.57 1.72 7.47
N ALA A 160 25.20 1.98 6.22
CA ALA A 160 24.22 2.98 5.83
C ALA A 160 23.01 2.36 5.12
N TRP A 161 21.86 2.97 5.31
CA TRP A 161 20.65 2.69 4.53
C TRP A 161 20.83 3.14 3.08
N ARG A 162 20.37 2.33 2.12
CA ARG A 162 20.47 2.65 0.69
C ARG A 162 19.31 2.12 -0.11
N LEU A 163 18.97 2.82 -1.19
CA LEU A 163 18.08 2.32 -2.23
C LEU A 163 18.88 1.51 -3.26
N VAL A 164 18.32 0.39 -3.70
CA VAL A 164 18.95 -0.50 -4.70
C VAL A 164 17.89 -0.99 -5.70
N THR A 165 18.35 -1.58 -6.82
CA THR A 165 17.49 -2.12 -7.88
C THR A 165 16.54 -1.03 -8.40
N ASP A 166 17.12 0.03 -9.00
CA ASP A 166 16.38 1.21 -9.49
C ASP A 166 15.45 1.84 -8.44
N ASP A 167 15.90 1.84 -7.18
CA ASP A 167 15.19 2.37 -6.02
C ASP A 167 13.94 1.59 -5.57
N TRP A 168 13.71 0.39 -6.10
CA TRP A 168 12.57 -0.43 -5.67
C TRP A 168 12.78 -1.20 -4.38
N ASN A 169 13.99 -1.21 -3.86
CA ASN A 169 14.31 -1.86 -2.59
C ASN A 169 15.11 -0.93 -1.67
N LEU A 170 14.73 -0.90 -0.40
CA LEU A 170 15.50 -0.27 0.67
C LEU A 170 16.29 -1.34 1.41
N VAL A 171 17.61 -1.17 1.47
CA VAL A 171 18.54 -2.05 2.20
C VAL A 171 18.97 -1.37 3.49
N ALA A 172 18.78 -2.08 4.61
CA ALA A 172 19.23 -1.63 5.92
C ALA A 172 20.72 -1.92 6.16
N PRO A 173 21.36 -1.22 7.12
CA PRO A 173 22.61 -1.67 7.72
C PRO A 173 22.45 -3.10 8.22
N GLY A 174 23.29 -4.03 7.72
CA GLY A 174 23.15 -5.46 8.00
C GLY A 174 22.46 -6.28 6.92
N GLY A 175 22.07 -5.67 5.80
CA GLY A 175 21.65 -6.37 4.58
C GLY A 175 20.17 -6.75 4.49
N ALA A 176 19.35 -6.44 5.51
CA ALA A 176 17.90 -6.65 5.42
C ALA A 176 17.28 -5.78 4.32
N VAL A 177 16.40 -6.36 3.50
CA VAL A 177 15.83 -5.72 2.31
C VAL A 177 14.32 -5.61 2.43
N ILE A 178 13.76 -4.46 2.08
CA ILE A 178 12.31 -4.22 1.98
C ILE A 178 11.95 -3.68 0.60
N ALA A 179 11.01 -4.33 -0.08
CA ALA A 179 10.47 -3.84 -1.35
C ALA A 179 9.60 -2.59 -1.12
N LEU A 180 9.70 -1.61 -1.99
CA LEU A 180 9.00 -0.32 -1.88
C LEU A 180 7.86 -0.22 -2.89
N SER A 181 6.75 0.39 -2.49
CA SER A 181 5.74 0.90 -3.43
C SER A 181 6.26 2.16 -4.15
N ALA A 182 5.59 2.57 -5.22
CA ALA A 182 5.98 3.76 -5.99
C ALA A 182 6.06 5.02 -5.11
N SER A 183 5.12 5.21 -4.19
CA SER A 183 5.13 6.37 -3.28
C SER A 183 6.15 6.25 -2.16
N GLU A 184 6.36 5.06 -1.59
CA GLU A 184 7.43 4.84 -0.62
C GLU A 184 8.79 5.13 -1.24
N ARG A 185 8.99 4.72 -2.50
CA ARG A 185 10.20 5.01 -3.28
C ARG A 185 10.36 6.52 -3.50
N CYS A 186 9.31 7.20 -3.96
CA CYS A 186 9.34 8.63 -4.21
C CYS A 186 9.64 9.43 -2.94
N LEU A 187 9.00 9.08 -1.82
CA LEU A 187 9.25 9.66 -0.51
C LEU A 187 10.71 9.46 -0.06
N LEU A 188 11.19 8.21 -0.09
CA LEU A 188 12.54 7.88 0.37
C LEU A 188 13.61 8.49 -0.52
N ARG A 189 13.39 8.60 -1.83
CA ARG A 189 14.33 9.28 -2.73
C ARG A 189 14.53 10.74 -2.33
N GLN A 190 13.44 11.50 -2.18
CA GLN A 190 13.51 12.91 -1.77
C GLN A 190 14.23 13.08 -0.41
N LEU A 191 13.94 12.19 0.55
CA LEU A 191 14.54 12.25 1.87
C LEU A 191 16.02 11.82 1.88
N LEU A 192 16.42 10.89 1.05
CA LEU A 192 17.83 10.47 0.93
C LEU A 192 18.66 11.46 0.13
N GLU A 193 18.09 12.11 -0.90
CA GLU A 193 18.72 13.20 -1.64
C GLU A 193 19.00 14.41 -0.74
N ALA A 194 18.19 14.62 0.30
CA ALA A 194 18.42 15.68 1.29
C ALA A 194 19.51 15.36 2.33
N ASP A 195 20.15 14.20 2.26
CA ASP A 195 21.30 13.74 3.06
C ASP A 195 21.20 14.06 4.57
N GLY A 196 20.03 13.82 5.14
CA GLY A 196 19.75 14.03 6.56
C GLY A 196 19.13 15.39 6.92
N GLU A 197 19.07 16.31 5.99
CA GLU A 197 18.35 17.58 6.17
C GLU A 197 16.83 17.35 6.19
N ALA A 198 16.12 18.26 6.87
CA ALA A 198 14.67 18.20 6.93
C ALA A 198 14.04 18.69 5.63
N VAL A 199 13.24 17.83 5.00
CA VAL A 199 12.42 18.19 3.84
C VAL A 199 11.04 18.64 4.32
N ALA A 200 10.59 19.78 3.83
CA ALA A 200 9.29 20.35 4.19
C ALA A 200 8.13 19.42 3.75
N ARG A 201 7.05 19.40 4.54
CA ARG A 201 5.86 18.59 4.22
C ARG A 201 5.32 18.90 2.83
N ASP A 202 5.18 20.18 2.51
CA ASP A 202 4.64 20.62 1.22
C ASP A 202 5.52 20.17 0.05
N SER A 203 6.85 20.16 0.23
CA SER A 203 7.79 19.65 -0.77
C SER A 203 7.65 18.15 -0.99
N LEU A 204 7.51 17.36 0.09
CA LEU A 204 7.28 15.93 0.02
C LEU A 204 5.95 15.61 -0.67
N ILE A 205 4.92 16.38 -0.33
CA ILE A 205 3.59 16.28 -0.93
C ILE A 205 3.66 16.59 -2.43
N ALA A 206 4.27 17.69 -2.83
CA ALA A 206 4.44 18.07 -4.23
C ALA A 206 5.17 16.99 -5.05
N GLY A 207 6.22 16.41 -4.48
CA GLY A 207 6.95 15.32 -5.11
C GLY A 207 6.16 14.01 -5.27
N LEU A 208 5.19 13.79 -4.38
CA LEU A 208 4.32 12.60 -4.44
C LEU A 208 3.19 12.74 -5.47
N HIS A 209 2.70 13.93 -5.74
CA HIS A 209 1.43 14.17 -6.47
C HIS A 209 1.53 15.12 -7.66
N GLY A 210 2.63 15.83 -7.86
CA GLY A 210 2.71 16.91 -8.86
C GLY A 210 1.75 18.05 -8.51
N ASP A 211 1.10 18.65 -9.52
CA ASP A 211 0.23 19.82 -9.40
C ASP A 211 -1.24 19.52 -9.03
N GLU A 212 -1.55 18.40 -8.34
CA GLU A 212 -2.95 18.11 -7.94
C GLU A 212 -3.40 19.04 -6.79
N PRO A 213 -4.50 19.82 -7.00
CA PRO A 213 -4.90 20.88 -6.05
C PRO A 213 -5.59 20.40 -4.77
N ASP A 214 -5.90 19.11 -4.64
CA ASP A 214 -6.76 18.59 -3.54
C ASP A 214 -6.08 17.47 -2.75
N TYR A 215 -4.85 17.73 -2.27
CA TYR A 215 -4.11 16.78 -1.48
C TYR A 215 -4.42 16.89 0.02
N ASP A 216 -4.93 15.81 0.62
CA ASP A 216 -5.09 15.71 2.07
C ASP A 216 -3.73 15.51 2.76
N PRO A 217 -3.27 16.45 3.63
CA PRO A 217 -2.00 16.34 4.37
C PRO A 217 -1.86 15.04 5.18
N HIS A 218 -2.97 14.46 5.65
CA HIS A 218 -2.96 13.19 6.40
C HIS A 218 -2.44 11.99 5.58
N ARG A 219 -2.40 12.12 4.27
CA ARG A 219 -1.89 11.08 3.38
C ARG A 219 -0.39 10.84 3.54
N LEU A 220 0.38 11.90 3.74
CA LEU A 220 1.82 11.81 3.97
C LEU A 220 2.11 11.11 5.31
N GLU A 221 1.42 11.50 6.38
CA GLU A 221 1.56 10.86 7.69
C GLU A 221 1.22 9.37 7.61
N MET A 222 0.18 9.02 6.87
CA MET A 222 -0.24 7.63 6.69
C MET A 222 0.79 6.82 5.90
N LEU A 223 1.38 7.38 4.84
CA LEU A 223 2.45 6.74 4.06
C LEU A 223 3.67 6.46 4.96
N ILE A 224 4.09 7.45 5.75
CA ILE A 224 5.22 7.33 6.68
C ILE A 224 4.93 6.29 7.78
N TYR A 225 3.73 6.33 8.35
CA TYR A 225 3.32 5.35 9.36
C TYR A 225 3.40 3.93 8.83
N ARG A 226 2.87 3.68 7.62
CA ARG A 226 2.89 2.36 6.98
C ARG A 226 4.30 1.89 6.66
N LEU A 227 5.15 2.76 6.13
CA LEU A 227 6.54 2.43 5.83
C LEU A 227 7.29 2.01 7.11
N ARG A 228 7.11 2.76 8.22
CA ARG A 228 7.68 2.39 9.53
C ARG A 228 7.14 1.05 10.04
N ARG A 229 5.84 0.82 9.89
CA ARG A 229 5.19 -0.42 10.30
C ARG A 229 5.69 -1.60 9.46
N LYS A 230 5.74 -1.45 8.13
CA LYS A 230 6.25 -2.45 7.18
C LYS A 230 7.68 -2.87 7.50
N ALA A 231 8.56 -1.88 7.75
CA ALA A 231 9.94 -2.14 8.15
C ALA A 231 10.02 -2.97 9.46
N ARG A 232 9.21 -2.59 10.46
CA ARG A 232 9.16 -3.31 11.76
C ARG A 232 8.66 -4.75 11.59
N GLU A 233 7.60 -4.97 10.83
CA GLU A 233 7.02 -6.30 10.60
C GLU A 233 7.96 -7.24 9.84
N GLN A 234 8.86 -6.69 9.03
CA GLN A 234 9.89 -7.44 8.33
C GLN A 234 11.20 -7.58 9.13
N GLY A 235 11.17 -7.23 10.42
CA GLY A 235 12.33 -7.39 11.31
C GLY A 235 13.50 -6.47 10.98
N MET A 236 13.27 -5.38 10.23
CA MET A 236 14.31 -4.39 9.95
C MET A 236 14.70 -3.62 11.21
N PRO A 237 15.92 -3.08 11.27
CA PRO A 237 16.28 -2.06 12.26
C PRO A 237 15.30 -0.88 12.23
N VAL A 238 15.23 -0.12 13.31
CA VAL A 238 14.37 1.07 13.35
C VAL A 238 14.68 1.98 12.17
N LEU A 239 13.67 2.23 11.35
CA LEU A 239 13.82 3.10 10.19
C LEU A 239 14.19 4.52 10.65
N PRO A 240 15.33 5.09 10.20
CA PRO A 240 15.83 6.37 10.68
C PRO A 240 15.11 7.57 10.02
N LEU A 241 13.82 7.45 9.84
CA LEU A 241 12.93 8.48 9.35
C LEU A 241 12.36 9.23 10.55
N VAL A 242 12.79 10.47 10.75
CA VAL A 242 12.44 11.29 11.92
C VAL A 242 11.50 12.42 11.54
N THR A 243 10.62 12.80 12.46
CA THR A 243 9.78 13.98 12.32
C THR A 243 10.50 15.18 12.91
N VAL A 244 10.74 16.22 12.11
CA VAL A 244 11.34 17.49 12.54
C VAL A 244 10.22 18.49 12.79
N ARG A 245 9.98 18.82 14.08
CA ARG A 245 8.87 19.70 14.47
C ARG A 245 8.93 21.04 13.75
N GLY A 246 7.83 21.42 13.13
CA GLY A 246 7.71 22.69 12.40
C GLY A 246 8.39 22.71 11.03
N SER A 247 9.21 21.73 10.67
CA SER A 247 9.95 21.69 9.41
C SER A 247 9.50 20.60 8.46
N GLY A 248 9.24 19.36 8.96
CA GLY A 248 8.85 18.24 8.08
C GLY A 248 9.44 16.92 8.51
N TYR A 249 10.13 16.24 7.60
CA TYR A 249 10.73 14.92 7.86
C TYR A 249 12.17 14.86 7.36
N ALA A 250 12.99 14.06 8.02
CA ALA A 250 14.37 13.80 7.63
C ALA A 250 14.65 12.28 7.68
N PHE A 251 15.58 11.81 6.83
CA PHE A 251 16.06 10.43 6.84
C PHE A 251 17.55 10.41 7.16
N ILE A 252 17.91 9.93 8.35
CA ILE A 252 19.27 9.94 8.84
C ILE A 252 19.95 8.62 8.46
N ALA A 253 20.42 8.52 7.20
CA ALA A 253 20.97 7.29 6.61
C ALA A 253 22.25 6.79 7.29
N ARG A 254 23.02 7.68 7.91
CA ARG A 254 24.26 7.36 8.62
C ARG A 254 24.00 7.33 10.12
N SER A 255 24.29 6.23 10.76
CA SER A 255 24.42 6.21 12.21
C SER A 255 25.73 6.95 12.57
N SER A 256 25.63 8.21 12.91
CA SER A 256 26.70 8.90 13.63
C SER A 256 26.64 8.36 15.06
N VAL A 257 27.27 7.23 15.32
CA VAL A 257 27.63 6.86 16.68
C VAL A 257 28.95 7.56 16.94
N PRO A 258 29.02 8.43 17.98
CA PRO A 258 30.28 9.04 18.40
C PRO A 258 31.24 7.99 18.94
#